data_1b8926624683e41aca5ad8b3d45c02d0
#
_entry.id   1b8926624683e41aca5ad8b3d45c02d0
#
_cell.length_a   1.000
_cell.length_b   1.000
_cell.length_c   1.000
_cell.angle_alpha   90.00
_cell.angle_beta   90.00
_cell.angle_gamma   90.00
#
_symmetry.space_group_name_H-M   'P 1'
#
loop_
_entity.id
_entity.type
_entity.pdbx_description
1 polymer ?
#
loop_
_entity_poly.entity_id
_entity_poly.type
_entity_poly.pdbx_seq_one_letter_code
_entity_poly.pdbx_strand_id
1 'polypeptide(L)'
;MFVRLLCLFFCLLIKPVIAAETLEIGKINTQKLEEIFSFYQYHGEKDYLMIPEYNYPPIFCNYFPDDFTKITDEKKRNALFIKILAPLTLKLNNQILSERNEIKSIAQDFKNQKTLSPKQISILEEKAKKYDVFTRLQGTYRQQYQIDELLIKVHVVAPSILIIAAALETNWGTSRIVKEGNSLYKTLVWHTDEGLKPIGETEDDTYRIKTYPNIYASMEEFALKLNSSISFDNFRGFRHQVIERKTLLLGSTLAPYLVWNSPLKNYAGLFEYTLSYYELNIIDKSILNSKMIAKELPQNLQKFIM
;
A
#
# COMPACT_ATOMS: atom_id res chain seq x y z
N MET A 1 26.45 8.84 70.54
CA MET A 1 25.06 8.93 70.04
C MET A 1 25.14 9.30 68.55
N PHE A 2 25.15 8.26 67.68
CA PHE A 2 25.31 8.45 66.22
C PHE A 2 23.91 8.29 65.60
N VAL A 3 23.39 9.39 65.03
CA VAL A 3 22.17 9.42 64.26
C VAL A 3 22.50 8.98 62.81
N ARG A 4 22.04 7.79 62.40
CA ARG A 4 22.14 7.34 61.01
C ARG A 4 20.97 7.96 60.23
N LEU A 5 21.27 8.88 59.29
CA LEU A 5 20.38 9.43 58.31
C LEU A 5 20.16 8.43 57.19
N LEU A 6 18.96 7.87 57.10
CA LEU A 6 18.55 6.91 56.05
C LEU A 6 18.02 7.72 54.85
N CYS A 7 18.85 7.92 53.83
CA CYS A 7 18.40 8.49 52.56
C CYS A 7 17.68 7.40 51.75
N LEU A 8 16.34 7.49 51.72
CA LEU A 8 15.51 6.72 50.81
C LEU A 8 15.65 7.30 49.39
N PHE A 9 16.41 6.65 48.53
CA PHE A 9 16.45 6.89 47.10
C PHE A 9 15.16 6.32 46.48
N PHE A 10 14.23 7.23 46.16
CA PHE A 10 13.06 6.88 45.35
C PHE A 10 13.54 6.81 43.90
N CYS A 11 13.92 5.62 43.41
CA CYS A 11 14.11 5.37 42.00
C CYS A 11 12.74 5.42 41.31
N LEU A 12 12.39 6.57 40.74
CA LEU A 12 11.34 6.67 39.74
C LEU A 12 11.76 5.78 38.54
N LEU A 13 11.19 4.61 38.46
CA LEU A 13 11.24 3.76 37.27
C LEU A 13 10.47 4.49 36.16
N ILE A 14 11.18 5.34 35.42
CA ILE A 14 10.72 5.85 34.15
C ILE A 14 10.68 4.64 33.21
N LYS A 15 9.52 4.04 33.02
CA LYS A 15 9.34 3.05 31.95
C LYS A 15 9.67 3.78 30.65
N PRO A 16 10.58 3.22 29.81
CA PRO A 16 10.78 3.79 28.50
C PRO A 16 9.42 3.71 27.77
N VAL A 17 8.90 4.86 27.39
CA VAL A 17 7.76 4.92 26.46
C VAL A 17 8.31 4.39 25.14
N ILE A 18 8.00 3.15 24.83
CA ILE A 18 8.24 2.60 23.49
C ILE A 18 7.29 3.36 22.58
N ALA A 19 7.82 4.32 21.85
CA ALA A 19 7.05 5.02 20.82
C ALA A 19 6.48 3.97 19.87
N ALA A 20 5.20 4.08 19.52
CA ALA A 20 4.57 3.20 18.57
C ALA A 20 5.34 3.30 17.24
N GLU A 21 5.71 2.14 16.66
CA GLU A 21 6.39 2.12 15.36
C GLU A 21 5.45 2.52 14.21
N THR A 22 4.14 2.34 14.40
CA THR A 22 3.08 2.64 13.44
C THR A 22 1.80 3.08 14.16
N LEU A 23 0.95 3.82 13.47
CA LEU A 23 -0.37 4.24 13.92
C LEU A 23 -1.43 3.72 12.95
N GLU A 24 -2.30 2.82 13.43
CA GLU A 24 -3.45 2.33 12.67
C GLU A 24 -4.69 3.14 13.08
N ILE A 25 -5.27 3.88 12.14
CA ILE A 25 -6.44 4.73 12.37
C ILE A 25 -7.71 4.01 11.95
N GLY A 26 -8.65 3.89 12.89
CA GLY A 26 -9.97 3.32 12.65
C GLY A 26 -10.94 4.34 12.04
N LYS A 27 -12.24 4.19 12.37
CA LYS A 27 -13.28 5.13 11.93
C LYS A 27 -13.10 6.49 12.61
N ILE A 28 -13.11 7.55 11.81
CA ILE A 28 -12.84 8.91 12.26
C ILE A 28 -13.53 9.91 11.33
N ASN A 29 -13.76 11.14 11.78
CA ASN A 29 -14.17 12.24 10.91
C ASN A 29 -12.96 13.03 10.40
N THR A 30 -13.16 13.84 9.36
CA THR A 30 -12.11 14.64 8.71
C THR A 30 -11.39 15.55 9.69
N GLN A 31 -12.12 16.27 10.53
CA GLN A 31 -11.51 17.21 11.49
C GLN A 31 -10.53 16.51 12.44
N LYS A 32 -10.92 15.37 13.01
CA LYS A 32 -10.07 14.62 13.94
C LYS A 32 -8.87 13.97 13.24
N LEU A 33 -9.03 13.53 12.01
CA LEU A 33 -7.92 13.04 11.21
C LEU A 33 -6.90 14.14 10.92
N GLU A 34 -7.37 15.33 10.54
CA GLU A 34 -6.49 16.50 10.33
C GLU A 34 -5.81 16.95 11.62
N GLU A 35 -6.45 16.84 12.79
CA GLU A 35 -5.82 17.07 14.10
C GLU A 35 -4.65 16.08 14.34
N ILE A 36 -4.83 14.78 14.02
CA ILE A 36 -3.77 13.78 14.13
C ILE A 36 -2.61 14.10 13.17
N PHE A 37 -2.91 14.39 11.91
CA PHE A 37 -1.90 14.75 10.92
C PHE A 37 -1.12 15.99 11.34
N SER A 38 -1.79 17.01 11.85
CA SER A 38 -1.16 18.24 12.34
C SER A 38 -0.29 18.00 13.57
N PHE A 39 -0.73 17.15 14.50
CA PHE A 39 0.06 16.79 15.68
C PHE A 39 1.41 16.17 15.31
N TYR A 40 1.42 15.31 14.28
CA TYR A 40 2.63 14.68 13.76
C TYR A 40 3.31 15.48 12.64
N GLN A 41 2.91 16.71 12.41
CA GLN A 41 3.46 17.59 11.38
C GLN A 41 3.41 16.93 9.98
N TYR A 42 2.38 16.13 9.74
CA TYR A 42 2.13 15.52 8.43
C TYR A 42 1.46 16.55 7.51
N HIS A 43 2.24 17.53 7.12
CA HIS A 43 1.92 18.56 6.12
C HIS A 43 3.21 18.95 5.42
N GLY A 44 3.23 18.90 4.12
CA GLY A 44 4.35 19.26 3.28
C GLY A 44 3.96 20.29 2.24
N GLU A 45 4.79 20.47 1.24
CA GLU A 45 4.42 21.26 0.08
C GLU A 45 3.15 20.69 -0.56
N LYS A 46 2.22 21.55 -0.97
CA LYS A 46 0.88 21.14 -1.42
C LYS A 46 0.11 20.25 -0.41
N ASP A 47 0.47 20.31 0.88
CA ASP A 47 -0.15 19.58 2.00
C ASP A 47 0.03 18.04 1.98
N TYR A 48 0.46 17.43 0.89
CA TYR A 48 0.64 15.98 0.78
C TYR A 48 2.03 15.55 0.28
N LEU A 49 2.85 16.46 -0.21
CA LEU A 49 4.21 16.16 -0.66
C LEU A 49 5.22 16.48 0.43
N MET A 50 5.83 15.45 1.00
CA MET A 50 6.82 15.58 2.07
C MET A 50 8.21 15.89 1.49
N ILE A 51 8.40 17.11 1.01
CA ILE A 51 9.64 17.62 0.43
C ILE A 51 10.30 18.56 1.45
N PRO A 52 11.66 18.59 1.53
CA PRO A 52 12.63 17.84 0.74
C PRO A 52 12.99 16.46 1.31
N GLU A 53 12.47 16.08 2.48
CA GLU A 53 12.93 14.90 3.24
C GLU A 53 12.44 13.58 2.65
N TYR A 54 11.39 13.58 1.82
CA TYR A 54 10.75 12.39 1.25
C TYR A 54 10.32 11.36 2.31
N ASN A 55 10.05 11.81 3.54
CA ASN A 55 9.67 11.00 4.68
C ASN A 55 8.17 11.14 4.96
N TYR A 56 7.48 10.02 5.04
CA TYR A 56 6.06 9.96 5.41
C TYR A 56 5.90 9.33 6.80
N PRO A 57 5.02 9.86 7.65
CA PRO A 57 4.74 9.22 8.93
C PRO A 57 3.99 7.91 8.67
N PRO A 58 4.30 6.83 9.42
CA PRO A 58 3.57 5.57 9.30
C PRO A 58 2.20 5.64 10.00
N ILE A 59 1.33 6.51 9.48
CA ILE A 59 -0.06 6.69 9.90
C ILE A 59 -0.96 6.04 8.85
N PHE A 60 -1.62 4.95 9.22
CA PHE A 60 -2.37 4.10 8.31
C PHE A 60 -3.87 4.21 8.58
N CYS A 61 -4.58 4.88 7.70
CA CYS A 61 -6.03 5.00 7.76
C CYS A 61 -6.68 3.74 7.16
N ASN A 62 -7.45 3.00 7.94
CA ASN A 62 -8.16 1.81 7.46
C ASN A 62 -9.40 2.16 6.63
N TYR A 63 -9.93 3.37 6.82
CA TYR A 63 -11.13 3.87 6.14
C TYR A 63 -10.94 5.34 5.77
N PHE A 64 -11.68 5.81 4.78
CA PHE A 64 -11.86 7.26 4.62
C PHE A 64 -12.70 7.81 5.76
N PRO A 65 -12.52 9.10 6.14
CA PRO A 65 -13.37 9.75 7.13
C PRO A 65 -14.85 9.62 6.82
N ASP A 66 -15.69 9.46 7.84
CA ASP A 66 -17.14 9.27 7.68
C ASP A 66 -17.83 10.43 6.93
N ASP A 67 -17.24 11.62 7.01
CA ASP A 67 -17.72 12.85 6.37
C ASP A 67 -16.90 13.26 5.13
N PHE A 68 -16.02 12.39 4.64
CA PHE A 68 -15.10 12.67 3.51
C PHE A 68 -15.82 13.22 2.29
N THR A 69 -16.98 12.66 1.92
CA THR A 69 -17.77 13.09 0.77
C THR A 69 -18.44 14.45 0.96
N LYS A 70 -18.46 15.00 2.17
CA LYS A 70 -19.00 16.33 2.47
C LYS A 70 -17.98 17.45 2.21
N ILE A 71 -16.73 17.13 1.94
CA ILE A 71 -15.70 18.11 1.59
C ILE A 71 -16.00 18.63 0.18
N THR A 72 -16.52 19.85 0.10
CA THR A 72 -16.93 20.50 -1.16
C THR A 72 -15.75 21.08 -1.93
N ASP A 73 -14.69 21.50 -1.26
CA ASP A 73 -13.45 21.94 -1.89
C ASP A 73 -12.72 20.72 -2.48
N GLU A 74 -12.73 20.64 -3.79
CA GLU A 74 -12.13 19.53 -4.53
C GLU A 74 -10.61 19.41 -4.30
N LYS A 75 -9.89 20.53 -4.26
CA LYS A 75 -8.44 20.52 -4.04
C LYS A 75 -8.11 19.99 -2.65
N LYS A 76 -8.83 20.45 -1.63
CA LYS A 76 -8.67 19.99 -0.25
C LYS A 76 -9.01 18.51 -0.12
N ARG A 77 -10.10 18.05 -0.75
CA ARG A 77 -10.52 16.65 -0.75
C ARG A 77 -9.48 15.74 -1.42
N ASN A 78 -8.98 16.13 -2.58
CA ASN A 78 -7.99 15.36 -3.32
C ASN A 78 -6.64 15.32 -2.60
N ALA A 79 -6.24 16.43 -1.95
CA ALA A 79 -5.06 16.46 -1.08
C ALA A 79 -5.19 15.47 0.08
N LEU A 80 -6.33 15.47 0.77
CA LEU A 80 -6.61 14.53 1.86
C LEU A 80 -6.64 13.08 1.37
N PHE A 81 -7.20 12.81 0.19
CA PHE A 81 -7.17 11.50 -0.45
C PHE A 81 -5.73 11.00 -0.63
N ILE A 82 -4.85 11.84 -1.16
CA ILE A 82 -3.43 11.50 -1.34
C ILE A 82 -2.75 11.27 0.01
N LYS A 83 -2.99 12.14 1.01
CA LYS A 83 -2.44 11.99 2.37
C LYS A 83 -2.84 10.66 3.02
N ILE A 84 -4.06 10.22 2.82
CA ILE A 84 -4.53 8.93 3.34
C ILE A 84 -3.83 7.76 2.63
N LEU A 85 -3.72 7.81 1.31
CA LEU A 85 -3.21 6.67 0.54
C LEU A 85 -1.68 6.58 0.49
N ALA A 86 -0.95 7.70 0.53
CA ALA A 86 0.50 7.67 0.38
C ALA A 86 1.21 6.78 1.42
N PRO A 87 0.97 6.88 2.74
CA PRO A 87 1.57 5.98 3.72
C PRO A 87 1.18 4.51 3.50
N LEU A 88 -0.06 4.23 3.06
CA LEU A 88 -0.53 2.88 2.79
C LEU A 88 0.21 2.25 1.61
N THR A 89 0.49 3.01 0.54
CA THR A 89 1.27 2.51 -0.60
C THR A 89 2.71 2.20 -0.21
N LEU A 90 3.32 3.01 0.66
CA LEU A 90 4.67 2.78 1.18
C LEU A 90 4.71 1.57 2.13
N LYS A 91 3.68 1.39 2.99
CA LYS A 91 3.50 0.19 3.83
C LYS A 91 3.47 -1.07 2.96
N LEU A 92 2.63 -1.06 1.94
CA LEU A 92 2.50 -2.18 1.00
C LEU A 92 3.83 -2.51 0.31
N ASN A 93 4.53 -1.50 -0.17
CA ASN A 93 5.82 -1.71 -0.81
C ASN A 93 6.87 -2.28 0.15
N ASN A 94 6.87 -1.87 1.43
CA ASN A 94 7.75 -2.47 2.44
C ASN A 94 7.44 -3.96 2.68
N GLN A 95 6.17 -4.36 2.67
CA GLN A 95 5.78 -5.77 2.78
C GLN A 95 6.23 -6.56 1.54
N ILE A 96 5.99 -6.05 0.33
CA ILE A 96 6.44 -6.69 -0.92
C ILE A 96 7.97 -6.82 -0.95
N LEU A 97 8.71 -5.81 -0.48
CA LEU A 97 10.17 -5.87 -0.38
C LEU A 97 10.64 -6.92 0.62
N SER A 98 9.95 -7.07 1.74
CA SER A 98 10.24 -8.14 2.71
C SER A 98 10.07 -9.52 2.07
N GLU A 99 8.95 -9.77 1.38
CA GLU A 99 8.74 -11.03 0.64
C GLU A 99 9.81 -11.26 -0.44
N ARG A 100 10.15 -10.21 -1.19
CA ARG A 100 11.22 -10.28 -2.20
C ARG A 100 12.58 -10.63 -1.59
N ASN A 101 12.92 -10.06 -0.44
CA ASN A 101 14.19 -10.34 0.24
C ASN A 101 14.24 -11.78 0.74
N GLU A 102 13.13 -12.33 1.21
CA GLU A 102 13.02 -13.74 1.56
C GLU A 102 13.29 -14.64 0.34
N ILE A 103 12.69 -14.34 -0.82
CA ILE A 103 12.93 -15.07 -2.07
C ILE A 103 14.39 -14.93 -2.52
N LYS A 104 14.99 -13.74 -2.41
CA LYS A 104 16.42 -13.53 -2.73
C LYS A 104 17.35 -14.35 -1.84
N SER A 105 17.04 -14.47 -0.54
CA SER A 105 17.81 -15.31 0.37
C SER A 105 17.74 -16.78 -0.06
N ILE A 106 16.54 -17.28 -0.38
CA ILE A 106 16.36 -18.64 -0.88
C ILE A 106 17.12 -18.85 -2.21
N ALA A 107 17.07 -17.88 -3.11
CA ALA A 107 17.80 -17.92 -4.38
C ALA A 107 19.32 -18.00 -4.18
N GLN A 108 19.85 -17.25 -3.22
CA GLN A 108 21.28 -17.28 -2.90
C GLN A 108 21.70 -18.63 -2.32
N ASP A 109 20.91 -19.20 -1.41
CA ASP A 109 21.18 -20.54 -0.84
C ASP A 109 21.10 -21.60 -1.93
N PHE A 110 20.10 -21.55 -2.80
CA PHE A 110 19.97 -22.48 -3.93
C PHE A 110 21.14 -22.39 -4.90
N LYS A 111 21.61 -21.16 -5.19
CA LYS A 111 22.81 -20.98 -6.04
C LYS A 111 24.06 -21.61 -5.44
N ASN A 112 24.23 -21.51 -4.11
CA ASN A 112 25.41 -22.00 -3.41
C ASN A 112 25.39 -23.53 -3.20
N GLN A 113 24.24 -24.07 -2.78
CA GLN A 113 24.11 -25.46 -2.31
C GLN A 113 23.43 -26.40 -3.33
N LYS A 114 22.75 -25.84 -4.34
CA LYS A 114 21.91 -26.54 -5.33
C LYS A 114 20.73 -27.33 -4.71
N THR A 115 20.53 -27.22 -3.41
CA THR A 115 19.41 -27.84 -2.68
C THR A 115 18.81 -26.84 -1.71
N LEU A 116 17.52 -26.99 -1.45
CA LEU A 116 16.79 -26.19 -0.47
C LEU A 116 16.32 -27.07 0.69
N SER A 117 16.27 -26.51 1.88
CA SER A 117 15.63 -27.16 3.02
C SER A 117 14.11 -27.32 2.82
N PRO A 118 13.46 -28.26 3.50
CA PRO A 118 12.00 -28.43 3.43
C PRO A 118 11.22 -27.12 3.75
N LYS A 119 11.72 -26.32 4.68
CA LYS A 119 11.14 -25.02 5.05
C LYS A 119 11.21 -24.03 3.87
N GLN A 120 12.36 -23.92 3.21
CA GLN A 120 12.54 -23.04 2.06
C GLN A 120 11.68 -23.47 0.86
N ILE A 121 11.54 -24.78 0.63
CA ILE A 121 10.65 -25.30 -0.40
C ILE A 121 9.20 -24.92 -0.10
N SER A 122 8.74 -25.08 1.15
CA SER A 122 7.38 -24.70 1.55
C SER A 122 7.11 -23.20 1.35
N ILE A 123 8.05 -22.32 1.72
CA ILE A 123 7.94 -20.88 1.50
C ILE A 123 7.87 -20.57 -0.01
N LEU A 124 8.73 -21.20 -0.81
CA LEU A 124 8.76 -21.00 -2.25
C LEU A 124 7.44 -21.42 -2.91
N GLU A 125 6.87 -22.54 -2.49
CA GLU A 125 5.58 -23.04 -2.99
C GLU A 125 4.41 -22.13 -2.57
N GLU A 126 4.40 -21.61 -1.34
CA GLU A 126 3.43 -20.63 -0.87
C GLU A 126 3.47 -19.36 -1.74
N LYS A 127 4.68 -18.80 -1.94
CA LYS A 127 4.84 -17.61 -2.78
C LYS A 127 4.49 -17.90 -4.24
N ALA A 128 4.88 -19.06 -4.78
CA ALA A 128 4.52 -19.47 -6.14
C ALA A 128 2.99 -19.52 -6.31
N LYS A 129 2.26 -20.08 -5.35
CA LYS A 129 0.79 -20.06 -5.33
C LYS A 129 0.22 -18.66 -5.26
N LYS A 130 0.74 -17.80 -4.35
CA LYS A 130 0.28 -16.42 -4.17
C LYS A 130 0.43 -15.57 -5.44
N TYR A 131 1.53 -15.76 -6.17
CA TYR A 131 1.88 -14.96 -7.35
C TYR A 131 1.62 -15.65 -8.70
N ASP A 132 0.80 -16.69 -8.71
CA ASP A 132 0.42 -17.45 -9.92
C ASP A 132 1.65 -17.94 -10.74
N VAL A 133 2.60 -18.58 -10.06
CA VAL A 133 3.76 -19.22 -10.68
C VAL A 133 3.54 -20.72 -10.76
N PHE A 134 3.09 -21.19 -11.92
CA PHE A 134 2.79 -22.59 -12.16
C PHE A 134 3.78 -23.21 -13.13
N THR A 135 4.18 -24.45 -12.86
CA THR A 135 5.06 -25.23 -13.75
C THR A 135 4.81 -26.72 -13.60
N ARG A 136 5.09 -27.48 -14.66
CA ARG A 136 5.10 -28.96 -14.66
C ARG A 136 6.47 -29.53 -14.33
N LEU A 137 7.49 -28.71 -14.20
CA LEU A 137 8.84 -29.12 -13.82
C LEU A 137 8.84 -29.75 -12.43
N GLN A 138 9.83 -30.58 -12.13
CA GLN A 138 9.98 -31.30 -10.88
C GLN A 138 11.36 -31.06 -10.26
N GLY A 139 11.49 -31.33 -8.95
CA GLY A 139 12.75 -31.26 -8.23
C GLY A 139 13.42 -29.87 -8.31
N THR A 140 14.72 -29.87 -8.50
CA THR A 140 15.55 -28.65 -8.56
C THR A 140 15.21 -27.75 -9.75
N TYR A 141 14.76 -28.30 -10.88
CA TYR A 141 14.30 -27.51 -12.02
C TYR A 141 13.03 -26.71 -11.72
N ARG A 142 12.10 -27.30 -10.94
CA ARG A 142 10.91 -26.59 -10.46
C ARG A 142 11.30 -25.43 -9.55
N GLN A 143 12.21 -25.69 -8.61
CA GLN A 143 12.67 -24.67 -7.66
C GLN A 143 13.37 -23.51 -8.37
N GLN A 144 14.24 -23.80 -9.33
CA GLN A 144 14.90 -22.76 -10.14
C GLN A 144 13.88 -21.90 -10.88
N TYR A 145 12.95 -22.54 -11.60
CA TYR A 145 11.90 -21.82 -12.32
C TYR A 145 11.05 -20.94 -11.40
N GLN A 146 10.64 -21.46 -10.24
CA GLN A 146 9.85 -20.69 -9.27
C GLN A 146 10.64 -19.49 -8.74
N ILE A 147 11.92 -19.64 -8.45
CA ILE A 147 12.78 -18.55 -8.00
C ILE A 147 12.87 -17.46 -9.09
N ASP A 148 13.16 -17.84 -10.33
CA ASP A 148 13.34 -16.89 -11.42
C ASP A 148 12.06 -16.09 -11.70
N GLU A 149 10.92 -16.77 -11.80
CA GLU A 149 9.62 -16.13 -12.01
C GLU A 149 9.20 -15.24 -10.84
N LEU A 150 9.39 -15.71 -9.60
CA LEU A 150 9.07 -14.91 -8.42
C LEU A 150 9.92 -13.65 -8.32
N LEU A 151 11.19 -13.70 -8.72
CA LEU A 151 12.05 -12.52 -8.73
C LEU A 151 11.62 -11.48 -9.79
N ILE A 152 10.90 -11.87 -10.83
CA ILE A 152 10.27 -10.95 -11.80
C ILE A 152 8.96 -10.41 -11.24
N LYS A 153 8.11 -11.29 -10.68
CA LYS A 153 6.75 -10.96 -10.23
C LYS A 153 6.75 -10.16 -8.92
N VAL A 154 7.49 -10.60 -7.89
CA VAL A 154 7.47 -9.99 -6.56
C VAL A 154 8.35 -8.74 -6.52
N HIS A 155 7.78 -7.61 -6.83
CA HIS A 155 8.45 -6.31 -6.74
C HIS A 155 7.48 -5.17 -6.44
N VAL A 156 8.02 -4.07 -5.91
CA VAL A 156 7.23 -2.87 -5.60
C VAL A 156 6.47 -2.34 -6.81
N VAL A 157 5.36 -1.70 -6.53
CA VAL A 157 4.58 -0.91 -7.49
C VAL A 157 4.79 0.55 -7.14
N ALA A 158 5.05 1.39 -8.14
CA ALA A 158 5.20 2.83 -7.89
C ALA A 158 3.96 3.37 -7.14
N PRO A 159 4.12 4.01 -5.96
CA PRO A 159 3.03 4.56 -5.17
C PRO A 159 2.05 5.41 -5.98
N SER A 160 2.58 6.24 -6.89
CA SER A 160 1.77 7.08 -7.77
C SER A 160 0.80 6.28 -8.64
N ILE A 161 1.19 5.09 -9.11
CA ILE A 161 0.28 4.19 -9.88
C ILE A 161 -0.91 3.79 -9.03
N LEU A 162 -0.67 3.35 -7.79
CA LEU A 162 -1.73 2.91 -6.89
C LEU A 162 -2.68 4.06 -6.51
N ILE A 163 -2.13 5.24 -6.24
CA ILE A 163 -2.91 6.43 -5.87
C ILE A 163 -3.77 6.90 -7.04
N ILE A 164 -3.19 7.02 -8.25
CA ILE A 164 -3.91 7.53 -9.42
C ILE A 164 -4.98 6.55 -9.87
N ALA A 165 -4.68 5.25 -9.92
CA ALA A 165 -5.67 4.24 -10.27
C ALA A 165 -6.87 4.30 -9.30
N ALA A 166 -6.62 4.40 -7.99
CA ALA A 166 -7.67 4.56 -7.01
C ALA A 166 -8.46 5.87 -7.21
N ALA A 167 -7.79 6.99 -7.48
CA ALA A 167 -8.44 8.28 -7.72
C ALA A 167 -9.39 8.22 -8.92
N LEU A 168 -8.94 7.67 -10.04
CA LEU A 168 -9.72 7.60 -11.28
C LEU A 168 -10.90 6.62 -11.17
N GLU A 169 -10.69 5.45 -10.57
CA GLU A 169 -11.75 4.42 -10.42
C GLU A 169 -12.82 4.80 -9.38
N THR A 170 -12.49 5.70 -8.45
CA THR A 170 -13.37 6.04 -7.33
C THR A 170 -13.85 7.49 -7.31
N ASN A 171 -13.53 8.25 -8.37
CA ASN A 171 -13.75 9.70 -8.38
C ASN A 171 -13.18 10.35 -7.09
N TRP A 172 -11.89 10.13 -6.84
CA TRP A 172 -11.20 10.63 -5.65
C TRP A 172 -11.84 10.21 -4.32
N GLY A 173 -12.22 8.94 -4.21
CA GLY A 173 -12.78 8.37 -2.99
C GLY A 173 -14.24 8.74 -2.71
N THR A 174 -14.91 9.44 -3.61
CA THR A 174 -16.31 9.88 -3.39
C THR A 174 -17.36 8.87 -3.85
N SER A 175 -16.95 7.84 -4.59
CA SER A 175 -17.88 6.86 -5.13
C SER A 175 -18.49 5.96 -4.05
N ARG A 176 -19.70 5.45 -4.34
CA ARG A 176 -20.42 4.50 -3.48
C ARG A 176 -19.59 3.27 -3.14
N ILE A 177 -18.80 2.77 -4.11
CA ILE A 177 -18.01 1.54 -3.92
C ILE A 177 -16.92 1.67 -2.84
N VAL A 178 -16.40 2.87 -2.63
CA VAL A 178 -15.50 3.16 -1.51
C VAL A 178 -16.26 3.24 -0.21
N LYS A 179 -17.34 4.01 -0.18
CA LYS A 179 -18.14 4.27 1.03
C LYS A 179 -18.74 3.00 1.61
N GLU A 180 -19.29 2.14 0.75
CA GLU A 180 -20.04 0.94 1.17
C GLU A 180 -19.18 -0.32 1.15
N GLY A 181 -18.10 -0.36 0.37
CA GLY A 181 -17.33 -1.56 0.12
C GLY A 181 -15.82 -1.45 0.25
N ASN A 182 -15.27 -0.30 0.65
CA ASN A 182 -13.82 -0.07 0.74
C ASN A 182 -13.06 -0.44 -0.56
N SER A 183 -13.75 -0.40 -1.71
CA SER A 183 -13.23 -0.85 -3.01
C SER A 183 -12.56 0.32 -3.74
N LEU A 184 -11.23 0.31 -3.78
CA LEU A 184 -10.44 1.38 -4.44
C LEU A 184 -10.28 1.18 -5.94
N TYR A 185 -10.37 -0.06 -6.45
CA TYR A 185 -9.98 -0.39 -7.83
C TYR A 185 -11.09 -1.09 -8.61
N LYS A 186 -12.33 -1.03 -8.13
CA LYS A 186 -13.52 -1.60 -8.79
C LYS A 186 -13.29 -3.04 -9.27
N THR A 187 -12.69 -3.88 -8.42
CA THR A 187 -12.47 -5.29 -8.74
C THR A 187 -13.81 -6.01 -8.92
N LEU A 188 -13.99 -6.66 -10.07
CA LEU A 188 -15.20 -7.42 -10.36
C LEU A 188 -15.05 -8.86 -9.88
N VAL A 189 -16.12 -9.40 -9.32
CA VAL A 189 -16.29 -10.82 -9.00
C VAL A 189 -17.53 -11.36 -9.68
N TRP A 190 -17.46 -12.60 -10.14
CA TRP A 190 -18.50 -13.20 -11.00
C TRP A 190 -19.13 -14.38 -10.32
N HIS A 191 -20.41 -14.62 -10.64
CA HIS A 191 -21.19 -15.76 -10.14
C HIS A 191 -21.22 -15.84 -8.59
N THR A 192 -21.39 -14.69 -7.94
CA THR A 192 -21.48 -14.59 -6.48
C THR A 192 -22.51 -13.54 -6.09
N ASP A 193 -23.13 -13.75 -4.95
CA ASP A 193 -24.04 -12.77 -4.32
C ASP A 193 -23.27 -11.81 -3.38
N GLU A 194 -21.97 -12.08 -3.14
CA GLU A 194 -21.10 -11.24 -2.33
C GLU A 194 -20.64 -10.01 -3.11
N GLY A 195 -20.63 -8.85 -2.45
CA GLY A 195 -20.20 -7.59 -3.03
C GLY A 195 -21.36 -6.64 -3.37
N LEU A 196 -21.01 -5.51 -3.96
CA LEU A 196 -21.98 -4.45 -4.31
C LEU A 196 -22.50 -4.65 -5.73
N LYS A 197 -23.82 -4.56 -5.91
CA LYS A 197 -24.40 -4.46 -7.25
C LYS A 197 -23.95 -3.16 -7.91
N PRO A 198 -23.47 -3.17 -9.16
CA PRO A 198 -23.25 -1.96 -9.93
C PRO A 198 -24.56 -1.16 -10.10
N ILE A 199 -24.45 0.15 -10.31
CA ILE A 199 -25.65 1.00 -10.53
C ILE A 199 -26.11 0.82 -11.98
N GLY A 200 -27.39 0.58 -12.18
CA GLY A 200 -27.98 0.45 -13.52
C GLY A 200 -27.97 -0.96 -14.10
N GLU A 201 -27.64 -1.97 -13.29
CA GLU A 201 -27.72 -3.37 -13.71
C GLU A 201 -29.13 -3.91 -13.82
N THR A 202 -29.29 -4.83 -14.77
CA THR A 202 -30.46 -5.70 -14.91
C THR A 202 -30.35 -6.91 -13.98
N GLU A 203 -31.44 -7.66 -13.77
CA GLU A 203 -31.43 -8.87 -12.94
C GLU A 203 -30.52 -9.97 -13.49
N ASP A 204 -30.17 -9.92 -14.77
CA ASP A 204 -29.34 -10.91 -15.46
C ASP A 204 -27.83 -10.70 -15.28
N ASP A 205 -27.39 -9.59 -14.68
CA ASP A 205 -25.97 -9.30 -14.47
C ASP A 205 -25.37 -10.19 -13.37
N THR A 206 -24.41 -11.03 -13.75
CA THR A 206 -23.80 -12.07 -12.92
C THR A 206 -22.55 -11.62 -12.18
N TYR A 207 -22.25 -10.32 -12.17
CA TYR A 207 -21.06 -9.79 -11.51
C TYR A 207 -21.40 -8.82 -10.37
N ARG A 208 -20.46 -8.67 -9.46
CA ARG A 208 -20.49 -7.74 -8.32
C ARG A 208 -19.19 -6.97 -8.26
N ILE A 209 -19.20 -5.83 -7.59
CA ILE A 209 -17.97 -5.13 -7.20
C ILE A 209 -17.55 -5.67 -5.85
N LYS A 210 -16.34 -6.22 -5.78
CA LYS A 210 -15.79 -6.82 -4.56
C LYS A 210 -15.71 -5.81 -3.44
N THR A 211 -16.11 -6.22 -2.24
CA THR A 211 -15.96 -5.43 -1.01
C THR A 211 -14.78 -5.93 -0.19
N TYR A 212 -14.25 -5.05 0.65
CA TYR A 212 -13.05 -5.32 1.45
C TYR A 212 -13.27 -4.90 2.90
N PRO A 213 -12.57 -5.52 3.87
CA PRO A 213 -12.65 -5.14 5.28
C PRO A 213 -12.15 -3.71 5.52
N ASN A 214 -11.21 -3.22 4.70
CA ASN A 214 -10.66 -1.87 4.74
C ASN A 214 -10.06 -1.50 3.37
N ILE A 215 -9.68 -0.22 3.19
CA ILE A 215 -9.12 0.27 1.93
C ILE A 215 -7.73 -0.33 1.63
N TYR A 216 -6.97 -0.71 2.65
CA TYR A 216 -5.66 -1.32 2.48
C TYR A 216 -5.76 -2.71 1.83
N ALA A 217 -6.72 -3.55 2.25
CA ALA A 217 -6.96 -4.86 1.64
C ALA A 217 -7.31 -4.77 0.14
N SER A 218 -8.05 -3.73 -0.26
CA SER A 218 -8.30 -3.46 -1.68
C SER A 218 -7.01 -3.10 -2.44
N MET A 219 -6.13 -2.32 -1.81
CA MET A 219 -4.83 -1.94 -2.37
C MET A 219 -3.89 -3.14 -2.51
N GLU A 220 -3.83 -4.02 -1.49
CA GLU A 220 -3.04 -5.25 -1.52
C GLU A 220 -3.44 -6.17 -2.67
N GLU A 221 -4.75 -6.38 -2.86
CA GLU A 221 -5.24 -7.23 -3.96
C GLU A 221 -4.92 -6.64 -5.33
N PHE A 222 -5.05 -5.33 -5.50
CA PHE A 222 -4.72 -4.69 -6.77
C PHE A 222 -3.22 -4.78 -7.08
N ALA A 223 -2.35 -4.54 -6.11
CA ALA A 223 -0.91 -4.70 -6.27
C ALA A 223 -0.53 -6.17 -6.55
N LEU A 224 -1.18 -7.12 -5.89
CA LEU A 224 -1.01 -8.54 -6.18
C LEU A 224 -1.42 -8.85 -7.63
N LYS A 225 -2.54 -8.31 -8.12
CA LYS A 225 -2.97 -8.47 -9.52
C LYS A 225 -1.94 -7.91 -10.51
N LEU A 226 -1.35 -6.74 -10.24
CA LEU A 226 -0.25 -6.19 -11.06
C LEU A 226 0.98 -7.11 -11.05
N ASN A 227 1.23 -7.75 -9.93
CA ASN A 227 2.39 -8.61 -9.72
C ASN A 227 2.19 -10.06 -10.19
N SER A 228 0.95 -10.55 -10.35
CA SER A 228 0.69 -11.97 -10.67
C SER A 228 0.00 -12.19 -12.02
N SER A 229 -1.04 -11.39 -12.35
CA SER A 229 -1.90 -11.64 -13.49
C SER A 229 -1.17 -11.54 -14.84
N ILE A 230 -1.45 -12.47 -15.75
CA ILE A 230 -0.89 -12.50 -17.10
C ILE A 230 -1.16 -11.21 -17.89
N SER A 231 -2.25 -10.53 -17.62
CA SER A 231 -2.59 -9.23 -18.26
C SER A 231 -1.54 -8.14 -18.02
N PHE A 232 -0.69 -8.30 -17.01
CA PHE A 232 0.36 -7.33 -16.65
C PHE A 232 1.79 -7.86 -16.90
N ASP A 233 1.96 -8.87 -17.74
CA ASP A 233 3.31 -9.41 -18.06
C ASP A 233 4.21 -8.36 -18.70
N ASN A 234 3.69 -7.56 -19.63
CA ASN A 234 4.45 -6.47 -20.26
C ASN A 234 4.88 -5.41 -19.24
N PHE A 235 4.00 -5.06 -18.30
CA PHE A 235 4.34 -4.14 -17.20
C PHE A 235 5.48 -4.71 -16.34
N ARG A 236 5.41 -5.97 -15.96
CA ARG A 236 6.46 -6.61 -15.15
C ARG A 236 7.78 -6.75 -15.89
N GLY A 237 7.73 -7.14 -17.16
CA GLY A 237 8.92 -7.25 -18.01
C GLY A 237 9.64 -5.91 -18.16
N PHE A 238 8.90 -4.83 -18.40
CA PHE A 238 9.49 -3.50 -18.48
C PHE A 238 10.01 -3.02 -17.12
N ARG A 239 9.25 -3.22 -16.04
CA ARG A 239 9.71 -2.93 -14.67
C ARG A 239 11.02 -3.64 -14.36
N HIS A 240 11.17 -4.90 -14.74
CA HIS A 240 12.40 -5.67 -14.57
C HIS A 240 13.58 -5.01 -15.29
N GLN A 241 13.39 -4.58 -16.55
CA GLN A 241 14.43 -3.87 -17.30
C GLN A 241 14.85 -2.54 -16.64
N VAL A 242 13.89 -1.77 -16.09
CA VAL A 242 14.17 -0.51 -15.37
C VAL A 242 15.03 -0.79 -14.14
N ILE A 243 14.73 -1.86 -13.41
CA ILE A 243 15.47 -2.28 -12.21
C ILE A 243 16.91 -2.70 -12.55
N GLU A 244 17.09 -3.51 -13.60
CA GLU A 244 18.41 -3.95 -14.04
C GLU A 244 19.31 -2.77 -14.44
N ARG A 245 18.72 -1.73 -15.03
CA ARG A 245 19.40 -0.47 -15.35
C ARG A 245 19.68 0.41 -14.12
N LYS A 246 19.28 -0.03 -12.90
CA LYS A 246 19.40 0.73 -11.65
C LYS A 246 18.71 2.10 -11.71
N THR A 247 17.64 2.21 -12.50
CA THR A 247 16.85 3.42 -12.64
C THR A 247 15.69 3.40 -11.62
N LEU A 248 15.26 4.58 -11.17
CA LEU A 248 14.12 4.70 -10.25
C LEU A 248 12.83 4.21 -10.92
N LEU A 249 12.03 3.47 -10.15
CA LEU A 249 10.71 3.03 -10.56
C LEU A 249 9.70 4.17 -10.35
N LEU A 250 9.48 4.96 -11.40
CA LEU A 250 8.51 6.06 -11.38
C LEU A 250 7.22 5.64 -12.09
N GLY A 251 6.07 6.12 -11.58
CA GLY A 251 4.79 5.89 -12.22
C GLY A 251 4.74 6.42 -13.65
N SER A 252 5.35 7.57 -13.93
CA SER A 252 5.47 8.12 -15.29
C SER A 252 6.18 7.17 -16.26
N THR A 253 7.18 6.43 -15.79
CA THR A 253 7.93 5.48 -16.61
C THR A 253 7.16 4.18 -16.84
N LEU A 254 6.37 3.74 -15.87
CA LEU A 254 5.69 2.44 -15.88
C LEU A 254 4.25 2.50 -16.43
N ALA A 255 3.58 3.64 -16.33
CA ALA A 255 2.17 3.82 -16.72
C ALA A 255 1.87 3.40 -18.19
N PRO A 256 2.73 3.67 -19.19
CA PRO A 256 2.47 3.26 -20.57
C PRO A 256 2.33 1.75 -20.77
N TYR A 257 2.86 0.95 -19.85
CA TYR A 257 2.81 -0.52 -19.91
C TYR A 257 1.64 -1.13 -19.11
N LEU A 258 0.81 -0.29 -18.51
CA LEU A 258 -0.40 -0.72 -17.84
C LEU A 258 -1.52 -0.84 -18.88
N VAL A 259 -2.07 -2.04 -19.01
CA VAL A 259 -3.27 -2.27 -19.82
C VAL A 259 -4.48 -2.02 -18.93
N TRP A 260 -5.15 -0.91 -19.18
CA TRP A 260 -6.32 -0.54 -18.41
C TRP A 260 -7.60 -0.96 -19.14
N ASN A 261 -8.31 -1.93 -18.59
CA ASN A 261 -9.69 -2.23 -18.99
C ASN A 261 -10.65 -1.34 -18.20
N SER A 262 -10.52 -0.03 -18.36
CA SER A 262 -11.42 0.94 -17.71
C SER A 262 -12.45 1.46 -18.72
N PRO A 263 -13.72 1.64 -18.30
CA PRO A 263 -14.73 2.30 -19.13
C PRO A 263 -14.46 3.80 -19.31
N LEU A 264 -13.50 4.36 -18.61
CA LEU A 264 -13.14 5.77 -18.74
C LEU A 264 -12.47 6.02 -20.09
N LYS A 265 -13.05 6.92 -20.86
CA LYS A 265 -12.44 7.40 -22.11
C LYS A 265 -11.14 8.12 -21.78
N ASN A 266 -10.10 7.88 -22.59
CA ASN A 266 -8.78 8.51 -22.45
C ASN A 266 -8.12 8.29 -21.06
N TYR A 267 -8.22 7.06 -20.53
CA TYR A 267 -7.65 6.73 -19.21
C TYR A 267 -6.17 7.09 -19.09
N ALA A 268 -5.37 6.82 -20.13
CA ALA A 268 -3.94 7.13 -20.15
C ALA A 268 -3.69 8.64 -20.02
N GLY A 269 -4.42 9.46 -20.76
CA GLY A 269 -4.30 10.93 -20.66
C GLY A 269 -4.71 11.47 -19.31
N LEU A 270 -5.78 10.92 -18.71
CA LEU A 270 -6.20 11.28 -17.35
C LEU A 270 -5.15 10.88 -16.31
N PHE A 271 -4.52 9.71 -16.50
CA PHE A 271 -3.45 9.24 -15.64
C PHE A 271 -2.24 10.19 -15.69
N GLU A 272 -1.75 10.51 -16.88
CA GLU A 272 -0.60 11.42 -17.08
C GLU A 272 -0.89 12.83 -16.56
N TYR A 273 -2.10 13.35 -16.82
CA TYR A 273 -2.52 14.64 -16.28
C TYR A 273 -2.51 14.64 -14.75
N THR A 274 -3.12 13.63 -14.12
CA THR A 274 -3.18 13.51 -12.66
C THR A 274 -1.78 13.39 -12.06
N LEU A 275 -0.93 12.57 -12.66
CA LEU A 275 0.45 12.38 -12.24
C LEU A 275 1.24 13.69 -12.22
N SER A 276 1.13 14.46 -13.31
CA SER A 276 1.86 15.73 -13.48
C SER A 276 1.26 16.83 -12.60
N TYR A 277 -0.05 16.98 -12.57
CA TYR A 277 -0.74 18.05 -11.82
C TYR A 277 -0.48 17.95 -10.31
N TYR A 278 -0.52 16.71 -9.77
CA TYR A 278 -0.27 16.45 -8.34
C TYR A 278 1.19 16.09 -8.04
N GLU A 279 2.08 16.06 -9.03
CA GLU A 279 3.52 15.75 -8.88
C GLU A 279 3.79 14.41 -8.16
N LEU A 280 2.96 13.42 -8.40
CA LEU A 280 2.94 12.18 -7.61
C LEU A 280 4.19 11.29 -7.75
N ASN A 281 5.04 11.51 -8.77
CA ASN A 281 6.35 10.85 -8.86
C ASN A 281 7.27 11.16 -7.65
N ILE A 282 6.95 12.18 -6.87
CA ILE A 282 7.67 12.50 -5.63
C ILE A 282 7.43 11.40 -4.59
N ILE A 283 6.21 10.90 -4.49
CA ILE A 283 5.87 9.82 -3.56
C ILE A 283 6.59 8.51 -3.94
N ASP A 284 6.87 8.29 -5.22
CA ASP A 284 7.61 7.11 -5.68
C ASP A 284 9.05 7.03 -5.14
N LYS A 285 9.60 8.15 -4.67
CA LYS A 285 10.94 8.27 -4.08
C LYS A 285 10.92 8.25 -2.55
N SER A 286 9.74 8.19 -1.96
CA SER A 286 9.54 8.41 -0.53
C SER A 286 9.60 7.12 0.28
N ILE A 287 9.82 7.28 1.59
CA ILE A 287 9.89 6.19 2.56
C ILE A 287 9.05 6.51 3.80
N LEU A 288 8.71 5.48 4.57
CA LEU A 288 8.13 5.64 5.91
C LEU A 288 9.22 5.92 6.93
N ASN A 289 8.94 6.86 7.85
CA ASN A 289 9.86 7.22 8.93
C ASN A 289 9.12 7.22 10.30
N SER A 290 9.34 6.18 11.09
CA SER A 290 8.70 6.01 12.41
C SER A 290 9.09 7.10 13.42
N LYS A 291 10.23 7.77 13.24
CA LYS A 291 10.62 8.89 14.11
C LYS A 291 9.63 10.05 14.06
N MET A 292 8.87 10.18 12.98
CA MET A 292 7.85 11.23 12.83
C MET A 292 6.68 11.05 13.81
N ILE A 293 6.41 9.84 14.30
CA ILE A 293 5.35 9.52 15.24
C ILE A 293 5.87 9.12 16.64
N ALA A 294 7.09 9.54 16.99
CA ALA A 294 7.71 9.22 18.27
C ALA A 294 7.03 9.87 19.48
N LYS A 295 6.18 10.89 19.27
CA LYS A 295 5.42 11.56 20.34
C LYS A 295 4.12 10.79 20.62
N GLU A 296 3.77 10.66 21.88
CA GLU A 296 2.49 10.08 22.28
C GLU A 296 1.33 10.99 21.86
N LEU A 297 0.32 10.41 21.24
CA LEU A 297 -0.87 11.13 20.79
C LEU A 297 -1.71 11.60 22.01
N PRO A 298 -2.28 12.81 21.96
CA PRO A 298 -3.17 13.31 23.02
C PRO A 298 -4.33 12.33 23.31
N GLN A 299 -4.69 12.19 24.60
CA GLN A 299 -5.65 11.18 25.06
C GLN A 299 -7.02 11.26 24.33
N ASN A 300 -7.48 12.46 23.99
CA ASN A 300 -8.73 12.67 23.25
C ASN A 300 -8.69 12.14 21.80
N LEU A 301 -7.51 11.89 21.24
CA LEU A 301 -7.30 11.35 19.91
C LEU A 301 -6.93 9.86 19.92
N GLN A 302 -6.41 9.33 21.05
CA GLN A 302 -6.03 7.91 21.17
C GLN A 302 -7.20 6.93 20.92
N LYS A 303 -8.44 7.34 21.19
CA LYS A 303 -9.63 6.50 20.94
C LYS A 303 -9.89 6.16 19.47
N PHE A 304 -9.20 6.80 18.53
CA PHE A 304 -9.28 6.52 17.09
C PHE A 304 -8.19 5.58 16.59
N ILE A 305 -7.25 5.19 17.47
CA ILE A 305 -6.23 4.18 17.18
C ILE A 305 -6.83 2.79 17.43
N MET A 306 -6.50 1.85 16.54
CA MET A 306 -6.93 0.45 16.61
C MET A 306 -5.93 -0.41 17.37
#